data_84ce1f6d52e1aa6cc29b6f68842c5289
#
_entry.id   84ce1f6d52e1aa6cc29b6f68842c5289
#
_cell.length_a   1.000
_cell.length_b   1.000
_cell.length_c   1.000
_cell.angle_alpha   90.00
_cell.angle_beta   90.00
_cell.angle_gamma   90.00
#
_symmetry.space_group_name_H-M   'P 1'
#
loop_
_entity.id
_entity.type
_entity.pdbx_description
1 polymer ?
#
loop_
_entity_poly.entity_id
_entity_poly.type
_entity_poly.pdbx_seq_one_letter_code
_entity_poly.pdbx_strand_id
1 'polypeptide(L)'
;MKGSVSAAYSAFPDDSAYGAKNLKPRMFDAAKAKQILADAGYKDTNGDGIVEKDGKPLTVQFSVYKRAAIAPIATEMQAQLKQIGIDVQIKNFEKATFFAPGDFDIGLYYVVTMPVGDPYDFLYNAYDKDSKVNFGHYDNPEVQGWLKELQKLPDGDARTQVVHKIQQAVIDDAAMDFVGFNTIQVGMGKNVKGYLITPNDYYQVTKDLEK
;
A
#
# COMPACT_ATOMS: atom_id res chain seq x y z
N MET A 1 0.90 16.11 -6.29
CA MET A 1 0.35 16.43 -4.93
C MET A 1 1.45 17.11 -4.11
N LYS A 2 1.71 18.39 -4.36
CA LYS A 2 2.84 19.12 -3.77
C LYS A 2 2.68 19.21 -2.23
N GLY A 3 3.49 18.46 -1.48
CA GLY A 3 3.59 18.55 -0.02
C GLY A 3 2.48 17.91 0.83
N SER A 4 1.50 17.25 0.21
CA SER A 4 0.40 16.59 0.92
C SER A 4 0.57 15.08 1.07
N VAL A 5 1.55 14.50 0.40
CA VAL A 5 1.89 13.07 0.46
C VAL A 5 3.41 12.92 0.40
N SER A 6 3.99 12.12 1.27
CA SER A 6 5.36 11.61 1.17
C SER A 6 5.36 10.24 0.52
N ALA A 7 6.38 9.90 -0.26
CA ALA A 7 6.53 8.56 -0.82
C ALA A 7 6.66 7.54 0.31
N ALA A 8 6.03 6.38 0.15
CA ALA A 8 6.19 5.25 1.05
C ALA A 8 7.04 4.17 0.38
N TYR A 9 7.88 3.50 1.16
CA TYR A 9 8.70 2.37 0.75
C TYR A 9 8.45 1.14 1.62
N SER A 10 7.52 1.27 2.56
CA SER A 10 7.11 0.22 3.50
C SER A 10 5.72 0.53 4.03
N ALA A 11 5.16 -0.39 4.81
CA ALA A 11 3.85 -0.24 5.44
C ALA A 11 3.81 0.86 6.51
N PHE A 12 4.96 1.22 7.07
CA PHE A 12 5.05 2.14 8.21
C PHE A 12 5.93 3.34 7.90
N PRO A 13 5.62 4.54 8.45
CA PRO A 13 6.40 5.74 8.24
C PRO A 13 7.87 5.59 8.67
N ASP A 14 8.78 6.26 7.94
CA ASP A 14 10.23 6.15 8.16
C ASP A 14 10.72 6.67 9.50
N ASP A 15 9.94 7.51 10.17
CA ASP A 15 10.20 8.02 11.52
C ASP A 15 9.75 7.05 12.63
N SER A 16 9.06 5.97 12.26
CA SER A 16 8.73 4.89 13.19
C SER A 16 9.87 3.86 13.31
N ALA A 17 9.90 3.10 14.40
CA ALA A 17 10.83 1.97 14.55
C ALA A 17 10.66 0.90 13.47
N TYR A 18 9.49 0.84 12.85
CA TYR A 18 9.10 -0.16 11.87
C TYR A 18 9.23 0.29 10.41
N GLY A 19 9.73 1.51 10.19
CA GLY A 19 9.87 2.12 8.86
C GLY A 19 10.94 1.48 7.98
N ALA A 20 11.11 2.02 6.77
CA ALA A 20 11.89 1.40 5.69
C ALA A 20 13.41 1.36 5.88
N LYS A 21 13.98 2.01 6.89
CA LYS A 21 15.46 2.15 7.04
C LYS A 21 16.26 0.85 6.94
N ASN A 22 15.67 -0.27 7.34
CA ASN A 22 16.31 -1.59 7.34
C ASN A 22 15.73 -2.51 6.27
N LEU A 23 14.96 -1.99 5.34
CA LEU A 23 14.34 -2.72 4.24
C LEU A 23 15.04 -2.42 2.92
N LYS A 24 14.87 -3.33 1.97
CA LYS A 24 15.30 -3.17 0.57
C LYS A 24 14.06 -2.96 -0.29
N PRO A 25 13.57 -1.72 -0.44
CA PRO A 25 12.35 -1.47 -1.20
C PRO A 25 12.59 -1.72 -2.70
N ARG A 26 11.54 -2.09 -3.41
CA ARG A 26 11.56 -2.10 -4.86
C ARG A 26 11.47 -0.67 -5.37
N MET A 27 12.47 -0.25 -6.12
CA MET A 27 12.50 1.08 -6.73
C MET A 27 11.85 1.04 -8.11
N PHE A 28 11.27 2.17 -8.53
CA PHE A 28 10.75 2.31 -9.88
C PHE A 28 11.84 2.05 -10.92
N ASP A 29 11.59 1.06 -11.81
CA ASP A 29 12.48 0.69 -12.90
C ASP A 29 11.64 0.16 -14.09
N ALA A 30 11.29 1.07 -15.00
CA ALA A 30 10.49 0.73 -16.18
C ALA A 30 11.24 -0.20 -17.14
N ALA A 31 12.58 -0.12 -17.21
CA ALA A 31 13.37 -1.00 -18.07
C ALA A 31 13.35 -2.44 -17.53
N LYS A 32 13.53 -2.59 -16.22
CA LYS A 32 13.42 -3.88 -15.55
C LYS A 32 12.02 -4.48 -15.67
N ALA A 33 10.98 -3.67 -15.55
CA ALA A 33 9.59 -4.12 -15.71
C ALA A 33 9.33 -4.64 -17.13
N LYS A 34 9.79 -3.93 -18.17
CA LYS A 34 9.72 -4.41 -19.57
C LYS A 34 10.48 -5.72 -19.79
N GLN A 35 11.65 -5.86 -19.18
CA GLN A 35 12.43 -7.08 -19.25
C GLN A 35 11.69 -8.28 -18.64
N ILE A 36 11.09 -8.08 -17.45
CA ILE A 36 10.29 -9.13 -16.77
C ILE A 36 9.11 -9.56 -17.64
N LEU A 37 8.40 -8.62 -18.26
CA LEU A 37 7.30 -8.93 -19.18
C LEU A 37 7.81 -9.74 -20.38
N ALA A 38 8.92 -9.34 -21.00
CA ALA A 38 9.52 -10.02 -22.13
C ALA A 38 9.97 -11.44 -21.78
N ASP A 39 10.62 -11.61 -20.61
CA ASP A 39 11.06 -12.92 -20.12
C ASP A 39 9.87 -13.85 -19.82
N ALA A 40 8.74 -13.27 -19.41
CA ALA A 40 7.48 -13.99 -19.23
C ALA A 40 6.73 -14.29 -20.55
N GLY A 41 7.26 -13.87 -21.71
CA GLY A 41 6.72 -14.13 -23.03
C GLY A 41 5.72 -13.09 -23.54
N TYR A 42 5.58 -11.95 -22.85
CA TYR A 42 4.76 -10.84 -23.33
C TYR A 42 5.51 -9.98 -24.35
N LYS A 43 4.90 -9.71 -25.51
CA LYS A 43 5.48 -8.90 -26.60
C LYS A 43 4.37 -8.13 -27.31
N ASP A 44 4.63 -6.91 -27.71
CA ASP A 44 3.76 -6.15 -28.62
C ASP A 44 3.96 -6.73 -30.03
N THR A 45 2.99 -7.48 -30.50
CA THR A 45 3.06 -8.20 -31.79
C THR A 45 2.29 -7.50 -32.91
N ASN A 46 1.42 -6.57 -32.60
CA ASN A 46 0.58 -5.84 -33.54
C ASN A 46 0.98 -4.33 -33.68
N GLY A 47 1.86 -3.82 -32.81
CA GLY A 47 2.38 -2.45 -32.86
C GLY A 47 1.45 -1.40 -32.25
N ASP A 48 0.48 -1.80 -31.41
CA ASP A 48 -0.45 -0.87 -30.75
C ASP A 48 0.08 -0.31 -29.40
N GLY A 49 1.22 -0.82 -28.97
CA GLY A 49 1.89 -0.41 -27.73
C GLY A 49 1.45 -1.19 -26.49
N ILE A 50 0.58 -2.20 -26.65
CA ILE A 50 0.20 -3.12 -25.57
C ILE A 50 0.86 -4.48 -25.86
N VAL A 51 1.38 -5.12 -24.81
CA VAL A 51 2.01 -6.43 -24.95
C VAL A 51 0.98 -7.56 -24.91
N GLU A 52 1.18 -8.59 -25.75
CA GLU A 52 0.34 -9.77 -25.79
C GLU A 52 1.13 -11.02 -25.36
N LYS A 53 0.39 -11.99 -24.86
CA LYS A 53 0.83 -13.37 -24.70
C LYS A 53 -0.26 -14.32 -25.17
N ASP A 54 0.11 -15.29 -26.03
CA ASP A 54 -0.81 -16.24 -26.65
C ASP A 54 -1.97 -15.54 -27.40
N GLY A 55 -1.66 -14.41 -28.04
CA GLY A 55 -2.62 -13.61 -28.82
C GLY A 55 -3.61 -12.80 -27.98
N LYS A 56 -3.38 -12.71 -26.66
CA LYS A 56 -4.24 -11.94 -25.74
C LYS A 56 -3.49 -10.74 -25.19
N PRO A 57 -4.05 -9.51 -25.28
CA PRO A 57 -3.44 -8.32 -24.69
C PRO A 57 -3.38 -8.43 -23.17
N LEU A 58 -2.33 -7.85 -22.58
CA LEU A 58 -2.21 -7.72 -21.13
C LEU A 58 -3.07 -6.54 -20.67
N THR A 59 -4.30 -6.85 -20.30
CA THR A 59 -5.27 -5.89 -19.76
C THR A 59 -5.51 -6.22 -18.30
N VAL A 60 -5.47 -5.20 -17.44
CA VAL A 60 -5.72 -5.33 -16.00
C VAL A 60 -6.82 -4.37 -15.54
N GLN A 61 -7.70 -4.85 -14.67
CA GLN A 61 -8.71 -4.03 -14.01
C GLN A 61 -8.12 -3.39 -12.77
N PHE A 62 -8.03 -2.05 -12.77
CA PHE A 62 -7.60 -1.27 -11.62
C PHE A 62 -8.80 -0.68 -10.89
N SER A 63 -9.18 -1.31 -9.80
CA SER A 63 -10.34 -0.92 -9.01
C SER A 63 -9.97 0.11 -7.94
N VAL A 64 -10.68 1.23 -7.94
CA VAL A 64 -10.49 2.35 -7.02
C VAL A 64 -11.83 2.85 -6.51
N TYR A 65 -11.82 3.62 -5.42
CA TYR A 65 -13.02 4.20 -4.84
C TYR A 65 -12.90 5.71 -4.63
N LYS A 66 -14.03 6.36 -4.44
CA LYS A 66 -14.13 7.81 -4.35
C LYS A 66 -13.46 8.33 -3.07
N ARG A 67 -12.23 8.80 -3.21
CA ARG A 67 -11.46 9.49 -2.18
C ARG A 67 -10.47 10.46 -2.85
N ALA A 68 -10.28 11.63 -2.26
CA ALA A 68 -9.59 12.76 -2.91
C ALA A 68 -8.20 12.45 -3.47
N ALA A 69 -7.41 11.62 -2.78
CA ALA A 69 -6.04 11.28 -3.21
C ALA A 69 -5.98 10.12 -4.21
N ILE A 70 -7.01 9.28 -4.28
CA ILE A 70 -6.95 8.00 -5.02
C ILE A 70 -7.01 8.20 -6.53
N ALA A 71 -7.94 9.02 -7.02
CA ALA A 71 -8.14 9.18 -8.47
C ALA A 71 -6.90 9.72 -9.21
N PRO A 72 -6.21 10.78 -8.73
CA PRO A 72 -4.97 11.24 -9.37
C PRO A 72 -3.86 10.18 -9.38
N ILE A 73 -3.71 9.41 -8.29
CA ILE A 73 -2.73 8.33 -8.20
C ILE A 73 -3.05 7.25 -9.24
N ALA A 74 -4.30 6.81 -9.33
CA ALA A 74 -4.71 5.78 -10.28
C ALA A 74 -4.46 6.20 -11.74
N THR A 75 -4.75 7.46 -12.08
CA THR A 75 -4.50 7.99 -13.43
C THR A 75 -3.00 8.02 -13.77
N GLU A 76 -2.16 8.40 -12.82
CA GLU A 76 -0.70 8.40 -13.00
C GLU A 76 -0.17 6.97 -13.15
N MET A 77 -0.61 6.04 -12.31
CA MET A 77 -0.23 4.63 -12.42
C MET A 77 -0.67 4.02 -13.76
N GLN A 78 -1.89 4.33 -14.22
CA GLN A 78 -2.37 3.90 -15.54
C GLN A 78 -1.42 4.39 -16.66
N ALA A 79 -1.03 5.67 -16.61
CA ALA A 79 -0.13 6.24 -17.61
C ALA A 79 1.26 5.58 -17.60
N GLN A 80 1.81 5.30 -16.41
CA GLN A 80 3.11 4.64 -16.27
C GLN A 80 3.06 3.17 -16.71
N LEU A 81 2.02 2.42 -16.36
CA LEU A 81 1.83 1.03 -16.76
C LEU A 81 1.64 0.91 -18.29
N LYS A 82 0.95 1.87 -18.91
CA LYS A 82 0.83 1.92 -20.38
C LYS A 82 2.19 2.08 -21.08
N GLN A 83 3.13 2.83 -20.47
CA GLN A 83 4.49 3.00 -21.05
C GLN A 83 5.29 1.70 -21.10
N ILE A 84 4.92 0.70 -20.30
CA ILE A 84 5.53 -0.62 -20.31
C ILE A 84 4.67 -1.68 -21.00
N GLY A 85 3.59 -1.27 -21.69
CA GLY A 85 2.77 -2.12 -22.51
C GLY A 85 1.59 -2.80 -21.80
N ILE A 86 1.16 -2.29 -20.64
CA ILE A 86 0.00 -2.82 -19.93
C ILE A 86 -1.21 -1.90 -20.16
N ASP A 87 -2.31 -2.48 -20.66
CA ASP A 87 -3.60 -1.77 -20.73
C ASP A 87 -4.29 -1.80 -19.37
N VAL A 88 -4.50 -0.63 -18.77
CA VAL A 88 -5.12 -0.51 -17.44
C VAL A 88 -6.50 0.08 -17.56
N GLN A 89 -7.51 -0.67 -17.14
CA GLN A 89 -8.90 -0.24 -17.10
C GLN A 89 -9.28 0.17 -15.68
N ILE A 90 -9.39 1.50 -15.43
CA ILE A 90 -9.78 2.03 -14.13
C ILE A 90 -11.27 1.86 -13.93
N LYS A 91 -11.66 1.12 -12.87
CA LYS A 91 -13.04 0.97 -12.44
C LYS A 91 -13.27 1.73 -11.14
N ASN A 92 -14.15 2.72 -11.19
CA ASN A 92 -14.44 3.59 -10.05
C ASN A 92 -15.65 3.10 -9.28
N PHE A 93 -15.52 3.01 -7.96
CA PHE A 93 -16.59 2.66 -7.02
C PHE A 93 -16.86 3.82 -6.06
N GLU A 94 -18.08 3.91 -5.56
CA GLU A 94 -18.42 4.91 -4.54
C GLU A 94 -17.76 4.62 -3.18
N LYS A 95 -17.57 3.33 -2.86
CA LYS A 95 -16.99 2.84 -1.61
C LYS A 95 -16.01 1.71 -1.88
N ALA A 96 -15.17 1.39 -0.90
CA ALA A 96 -14.19 0.29 -0.95
C ALA A 96 -14.81 -1.12 -0.87
N THR A 97 -16.10 -1.27 -1.13
CA THR A 97 -16.82 -2.55 -1.01
C THR A 97 -16.43 -3.59 -2.04
N PHE A 98 -15.77 -3.20 -3.12
CA PHE A 98 -15.27 -4.12 -4.16
C PHE A 98 -14.13 -5.02 -3.68
N PHE A 99 -13.46 -4.68 -2.59
CA PHE A 99 -12.38 -5.51 -2.06
C PHE A 99 -12.89 -6.86 -1.54
N ALA A 100 -14.03 -6.89 -0.86
CA ALA A 100 -14.55 -8.11 -0.26
C ALA A 100 -14.84 -9.25 -1.26
N PRO A 101 -15.45 -9.01 -2.43
CA PRO A 101 -15.60 -10.04 -3.46
C PRO A 101 -14.33 -10.33 -4.25
N GLY A 102 -13.26 -9.51 -4.15
CA GLY A 102 -12.00 -9.73 -4.86
C GLY A 102 -12.05 -9.51 -6.37
N ASP A 103 -13.03 -8.75 -6.87
CA ASP A 103 -13.21 -8.48 -8.30
C ASP A 103 -12.29 -7.34 -8.77
N PHE A 104 -10.99 -7.60 -8.79
CA PHE A 104 -9.96 -6.68 -9.29
C PHE A 104 -8.62 -7.40 -9.53
N ASP A 105 -7.84 -6.90 -10.47
CA ASP A 105 -6.43 -7.30 -10.64
C ASP A 105 -5.52 -6.40 -9.79
N ILE A 106 -5.80 -5.10 -9.76
CA ILE A 106 -5.13 -4.12 -8.91
C ILE A 106 -6.17 -3.35 -8.11
N GLY A 107 -5.98 -3.22 -6.81
CA GLY A 107 -6.84 -2.43 -5.93
C GLY A 107 -6.03 -1.39 -5.15
N LEU A 108 -6.44 -0.11 -5.20
CA LEU A 108 -5.81 0.94 -4.40
C LEU A 108 -6.62 1.21 -3.14
N TYR A 109 -6.00 0.98 -1.99
CA TYR A 109 -6.63 1.08 -0.67
C TYR A 109 -5.95 2.13 0.20
N TYR A 110 -6.75 2.88 0.95
CA TYR A 110 -6.26 3.81 1.96
C TYR A 110 -6.54 3.23 3.35
N VAL A 111 -5.51 3.06 4.15
CA VAL A 111 -5.61 2.44 5.47
C VAL A 111 -4.69 3.14 6.47
N VAL A 112 -5.08 3.16 7.75
CA VAL A 112 -4.21 3.54 8.86
C VAL A 112 -3.47 2.29 9.31
N THR A 113 -2.15 2.30 9.20
CA THR A 113 -1.33 1.10 9.44
C THR A 113 -0.93 0.90 10.90
N MET A 114 -1.01 1.95 11.73
CA MET A 114 -0.74 1.89 13.18
C MET A 114 -1.78 2.70 13.98
N PRO A 115 -3.05 2.27 14.04
CA PRO A 115 -4.09 3.05 14.70
C PRO A 115 -3.86 3.25 16.22
N VAL A 116 -3.18 2.30 16.86
CA VAL A 116 -2.85 2.32 18.29
C VAL A 116 -1.34 2.31 18.55
N GLY A 117 -0.52 2.60 17.54
CA GLY A 117 0.94 2.57 17.63
C GLY A 117 1.56 1.17 17.49
N ASP A 118 0.76 0.11 17.39
CA ASP A 118 1.22 -1.26 17.22
C ASP A 118 1.08 -1.71 15.75
N PRO A 119 2.12 -2.31 15.13
CA PRO A 119 2.10 -2.76 13.74
C PRO A 119 1.30 -4.05 13.52
N TYR A 120 1.02 -4.83 14.58
CA TYR A 120 0.45 -6.17 14.48
C TYR A 120 -0.92 -6.18 13.81
N ASP A 121 -1.80 -5.25 14.16
CA ASP A 121 -3.16 -5.20 13.63
C ASP A 121 -3.17 -5.10 12.09
N PHE A 122 -2.38 -4.17 11.55
CA PHE A 122 -2.26 -4.04 10.10
C PHE A 122 -1.64 -5.27 9.45
N LEU A 123 -0.53 -5.78 9.98
CA LEU A 123 0.18 -6.93 9.41
C LEU A 123 -0.68 -8.20 9.43
N TYR A 124 -1.40 -8.43 10.53
CA TYR A 124 -2.35 -9.54 10.63
C TYR A 124 -3.48 -9.39 9.60
N ASN A 125 -4.14 -8.24 9.61
CA ASN A 125 -5.28 -7.99 8.72
C ASN A 125 -4.91 -8.08 7.23
N ALA A 126 -3.74 -7.57 6.85
CA ALA A 126 -3.31 -7.54 5.46
C ALA A 126 -2.71 -8.86 4.96
N TYR A 127 -2.06 -9.65 5.83
CA TYR A 127 -1.21 -10.76 5.39
C TYR A 127 -1.50 -12.12 6.04
N ASP A 128 -2.32 -12.20 7.10
CA ASP A 128 -2.75 -13.50 7.61
C ASP A 128 -3.70 -14.16 6.61
N LYS A 129 -3.43 -15.42 6.25
CA LYS A 129 -4.19 -16.17 5.23
C LYS A 129 -5.67 -16.36 5.57
N ASP A 130 -6.00 -16.36 6.87
CA ASP A 130 -7.36 -16.56 7.38
C ASP A 130 -8.08 -15.21 7.64
N SER A 131 -7.39 -14.07 7.42
CA SER A 131 -7.97 -12.75 7.57
C SER A 131 -8.97 -12.44 6.45
N LYS A 132 -10.16 -11.98 6.82
CA LYS A 132 -11.22 -11.57 5.88
C LYS A 132 -10.91 -10.27 5.13
N VAL A 133 -9.86 -9.55 5.54
CA VAL A 133 -9.41 -8.30 4.90
C VAL A 133 -8.04 -8.44 4.25
N ASN A 134 -7.49 -9.65 4.16
CA ASN A 134 -6.40 -9.98 3.26
C ASN A 134 -6.95 -10.07 1.82
N PHE A 135 -7.26 -8.92 1.26
CA PHE A 135 -7.92 -8.83 -0.06
C PHE A 135 -7.03 -9.27 -1.23
N GLY A 136 -5.72 -9.32 -1.03
CA GLY A 136 -4.76 -9.83 -2.00
C GLY A 136 -4.56 -11.34 -1.94
N HIS A 137 -5.24 -12.04 -1.01
CA HIS A 137 -5.11 -13.48 -0.79
C HIS A 137 -3.66 -13.93 -0.60
N TYR A 138 -2.85 -13.06 0.03
CA TYR A 138 -1.44 -13.36 0.27
C TYR A 138 -1.29 -14.51 1.26
N ASP A 139 -0.53 -15.54 0.86
CA ASP A 139 -0.23 -16.70 1.70
C ASP A 139 1.23 -17.11 1.51
N ASN A 140 2.08 -16.65 2.41
CA ASN A 140 3.48 -17.03 2.49
C ASN A 140 3.71 -17.74 3.83
N PRO A 141 4.13 -19.02 3.84
CA PRO A 141 4.27 -19.82 5.06
C PRO A 141 5.22 -19.22 6.10
N GLU A 142 6.29 -18.53 5.69
CA GLU A 142 7.21 -17.88 6.61
C GLU A 142 6.53 -16.69 7.29
N VAL A 143 5.78 -15.88 6.53
CA VAL A 143 5.02 -14.74 7.04
C VAL A 143 3.96 -15.23 8.04
N GLN A 144 3.26 -16.34 7.76
CA GLN A 144 2.31 -16.94 8.71
C GLN A 144 2.99 -17.33 10.02
N GLY A 145 4.22 -17.86 9.94
CA GLY A 145 5.03 -18.18 11.12
C GLY A 145 5.40 -16.94 11.93
N TRP A 146 5.89 -15.89 11.25
CA TRP A 146 6.30 -14.63 11.88
C TRP A 146 5.12 -13.83 12.47
N LEU A 147 3.94 -13.89 11.89
CA LEU A 147 2.74 -13.29 12.49
C LEU A 147 2.39 -13.95 13.84
N LYS A 148 2.50 -15.27 13.94
CA LYS A 148 2.29 -15.99 15.20
C LYS A 148 3.39 -15.70 16.23
N GLU A 149 4.63 -15.52 15.79
CA GLU A 149 5.75 -15.09 16.64
C GLU A 149 5.52 -13.67 17.15
N LEU A 150 5.18 -12.74 16.27
CA LEU A 150 4.96 -11.33 16.57
C LEU A 150 3.89 -11.12 17.65
N GLN A 151 2.84 -11.95 17.65
CA GLN A 151 1.77 -11.90 18.65
C GLN A 151 2.26 -12.12 20.08
N LYS A 152 3.40 -12.86 20.25
CA LYS A 152 3.94 -13.24 21.56
C LYS A 152 5.08 -12.34 22.03
N LEU A 153 5.64 -11.52 21.13
CA LEU A 153 6.79 -10.69 21.44
C LEU A 153 6.36 -9.39 22.12
N PRO A 154 6.98 -9.02 23.24
CA PRO A 154 6.84 -7.68 23.81
C PRO A 154 7.49 -6.62 22.92
N ASP A 155 7.22 -5.35 23.20
CA ASP A 155 7.89 -4.24 22.52
C ASP A 155 9.42 -4.34 22.68
N GLY A 156 10.14 -3.98 21.61
CA GLY A 156 11.60 -3.99 21.58
C GLY A 156 12.18 -4.49 20.26
N ASP A 157 13.50 -4.68 20.25
CA ASP A 157 14.25 -4.99 19.02
C ASP A 157 13.83 -6.30 18.35
N ALA A 158 13.54 -7.34 19.13
CA ALA A 158 13.11 -8.63 18.60
C ALA A 158 11.78 -8.48 17.83
N ARG A 159 10.82 -7.72 18.38
CA ARG A 159 9.55 -7.41 17.72
C ARG A 159 9.78 -6.62 16.43
N THR A 160 10.62 -5.60 16.48
CA THR A 160 10.98 -4.78 15.32
C THR A 160 11.61 -5.60 14.21
N GLN A 161 12.52 -6.51 14.53
CA GLN A 161 13.13 -7.42 13.55
C GLN A 161 12.10 -8.33 12.86
N VAL A 162 11.15 -8.87 13.59
CA VAL A 162 10.08 -9.71 13.01
C VAL A 162 9.18 -8.88 12.09
N VAL A 163 8.83 -7.66 12.49
CA VAL A 163 8.06 -6.73 11.63
C VAL A 163 8.81 -6.43 10.32
N HIS A 164 10.12 -6.20 10.38
CA HIS A 164 10.94 -5.99 9.18
C HIS A 164 11.01 -7.23 8.29
N LYS A 165 11.13 -8.44 8.85
CA LYS A 165 11.08 -9.70 8.06
C LYS A 165 9.78 -9.84 7.30
N ILE A 166 8.64 -9.61 7.95
CA ILE A 166 7.32 -9.66 7.31
C ILE A 166 7.24 -8.65 6.16
N GLN A 167 7.60 -7.39 6.41
CA GLN A 167 7.57 -6.36 5.38
C GLN A 167 8.50 -6.68 4.20
N GLN A 168 9.71 -7.17 4.47
CA GLN A 168 10.66 -7.52 3.42
C GLN A 168 10.13 -8.65 2.54
N ALA A 169 9.53 -9.69 3.12
CA ALA A 169 8.93 -10.80 2.36
C ALA A 169 7.80 -10.28 1.44
N VAL A 170 6.93 -9.42 1.96
CA VAL A 170 5.84 -8.80 1.16
C VAL A 170 6.39 -7.98 -0.01
N ILE A 171 7.49 -7.23 0.21
CA ILE A 171 8.19 -6.48 -0.83
C ILE A 171 8.82 -7.42 -1.86
N ASP A 172 9.51 -8.47 -1.41
CA ASP A 172 10.19 -9.43 -2.28
C ASP A 172 9.22 -10.25 -3.11
N ASP A 173 8.06 -10.59 -2.56
CA ASP A 173 6.98 -11.28 -3.26
C ASP A 173 6.15 -10.35 -4.17
N ALA A 174 6.39 -9.03 -4.11
CA ALA A 174 5.58 -8.01 -4.80
C ALA A 174 4.07 -8.13 -4.49
N ALA A 175 3.73 -8.57 -3.28
CA ALA A 175 2.34 -8.80 -2.88
C ALA A 175 1.58 -7.50 -2.61
N MET A 176 2.27 -6.46 -2.18
CA MET A 176 1.71 -5.12 -1.95
C MET A 176 2.76 -4.05 -2.27
N ASP A 177 2.32 -2.98 -2.93
CA ASP A 177 3.11 -1.76 -3.15
C ASP A 177 2.61 -0.63 -2.25
N PHE A 178 3.55 0.16 -1.72
CA PHE A 178 3.26 1.27 -0.81
C PHE A 178 3.44 2.60 -1.54
N VAL A 179 2.34 3.28 -1.81
CA VAL A 179 2.35 4.48 -2.67
C VAL A 179 2.78 5.73 -1.89
N GLY A 180 2.24 5.94 -0.70
CA GLY A 180 2.58 7.14 0.07
C GLY A 180 1.83 7.30 1.37
N PHE A 181 2.37 8.15 2.24
CA PHE A 181 1.77 8.59 3.49
C PHE A 181 1.18 9.98 3.36
N ASN A 182 -0.07 10.16 3.75
CA ASN A 182 -0.69 11.48 3.77
C ASN A 182 -0.14 12.34 4.90
N THR A 183 0.10 13.62 4.59
CA THR A 183 0.37 14.64 5.59
C THR A 183 -0.95 15.18 6.14
N ILE A 184 -1.13 15.09 7.45
CA ILE A 184 -2.28 15.69 8.14
C ILE A 184 -1.98 17.16 8.37
N GLN A 185 -2.88 18.04 7.93
CA GLN A 185 -2.80 19.48 8.16
C GLN A 185 -4.03 19.93 8.94
N VAL A 186 -3.80 20.69 9.99
CA VAL A 186 -4.87 21.21 10.85
C VAL A 186 -4.84 22.73 10.83
N GLY A 187 -5.97 23.34 10.43
CA GLY A 187 -6.21 24.78 10.54
C GLY A 187 -6.93 25.08 11.85
N MET A 188 -6.40 26.02 12.64
CA MET A 188 -7.00 26.41 13.93
C MET A 188 -7.29 27.90 13.97
N GLY A 189 -8.37 28.26 14.64
CA GLY A 189 -8.66 29.64 15.02
C GLY A 189 -7.63 30.16 16.04
N LYS A 190 -7.35 31.47 16.03
CA LYS A 190 -6.33 32.11 16.89
C LYS A 190 -6.53 31.85 18.40
N ASN A 191 -7.75 31.59 18.83
CA ASN A 191 -8.12 31.42 20.23
C ASN A 191 -8.12 29.95 20.69
N VAL A 192 -7.89 28.99 19.76
CA VAL A 192 -7.83 27.57 20.12
C VAL A 192 -6.49 27.25 20.76
N LYS A 193 -6.55 26.63 21.95
CA LYS A 193 -5.38 26.19 22.73
C LYS A 193 -5.49 24.71 23.05
N GLY A 194 -4.40 24.10 23.46
CA GLY A 194 -4.38 22.71 23.92
C GLY A 194 -4.59 21.66 22.81
N TYR A 195 -4.55 22.06 21.54
CA TYR A 195 -4.62 21.09 20.47
C TYR A 195 -3.29 20.33 20.31
N LEU A 196 -3.36 19.01 20.38
CA LEU A 196 -2.21 18.13 20.17
C LEU A 196 -2.32 17.49 18.78
N ILE A 197 -1.31 17.70 17.93
CA ILE A 197 -1.21 16.99 16.67
C ILE A 197 -0.75 15.57 16.96
N THR A 198 -1.57 14.58 16.56
CA THR A 198 -1.25 13.15 16.69
C THR A 198 -0.92 12.56 15.34
N PRO A 199 -0.13 11.47 15.26
CA PRO A 199 0.24 10.81 14.00
C PRO A 199 -0.94 10.24 13.21
N ASN A 200 -2.11 10.12 13.81
CA ASN A 200 -3.34 9.67 13.18
C ASN A 200 -4.49 10.64 13.45
N ASP A 201 -5.60 10.47 12.75
CA ASP A 201 -6.79 11.33 12.83
C ASP A 201 -7.84 10.85 13.85
N TYR A 202 -7.52 9.87 14.70
CA TYR A 202 -8.46 9.31 15.67
C TYR A 202 -8.53 10.07 16.98
N TYR A 203 -7.46 10.79 17.37
CA TYR A 203 -7.31 11.43 18.67
C TYR A 203 -7.14 12.95 18.57
N GLN A 204 -8.04 13.62 17.86
CA GLN A 204 -7.92 15.05 17.57
C GLN A 204 -8.56 15.96 18.64
N VAL A 205 -9.55 15.43 19.35
CA VAL A 205 -10.23 16.16 20.41
C VAL A 205 -9.87 15.57 21.76
N THR A 206 -9.21 16.35 22.61
CA THR A 206 -8.81 15.95 23.96
C THR A 206 -9.48 16.85 25.01
N LYS A 207 -9.40 16.45 26.29
CA LYS A 207 -9.89 17.25 27.42
C LYS A 207 -9.18 18.60 27.58
N ASP A 208 -8.00 18.75 26.98
CA ASP A 208 -7.16 19.94 27.07
C ASP A 208 -7.44 20.95 25.95
N LEU A 209 -8.38 20.64 25.05
CA LEU A 209 -8.79 21.54 23.96
C LEU A 209 -9.69 22.66 24.52
N GLU A 210 -9.23 23.91 24.41
CA GLU A 210 -9.93 25.11 24.88
C GLU A 210 -10.14 26.10 23.72
N LYS A 211 -11.19 26.93 23.86
CA LYS A 211 -11.51 28.01 22.93
C LYS A 211 -11.34 29.38 23.60
#